data_64a1388f21e2247dcb3b5879c14c5cb7
#
_entry.id   64a1388f21e2247dcb3b5879c14c5cb7
#
_cell.length_a   1.000
_cell.length_b   1.000
_cell.length_c   1.000
_cell.angle_alpha   90.00
_cell.angle_beta   90.00
_cell.angle_gamma   90.00
#
_symmetry.space_group_name_H-M   'P 1'
#
loop_
_entity.id
_entity.type
_entity.pdbx_description
1 polymer ?
#
loop_
_entity_poly.entity_id
_entity_poly.type
_entity_poly.pdbx_seq_one_letter_code
_entity_poly.pdbx_strand_id
1 'polypeptide(L)'
;MYQTTKIPRYRAIWNSIWMKKNPVTSNADTFHGFTVCDEWKEADGFKAWYDLNNVDDYELACDIYDKDNKHYSPSTALFVPPQLANLLRTRGAGFPIGVWKHGDDYHATYWFGQRHSLVDCTDEPRAWKAYGLHKLPQFRGKIADEPYNHIENQITLGIR
;
A
#
# COMPACT_ATOMS: atom_id res chain seq x y z
N MET A 1 -23.10 -7.58 -32.24
CA MET A 1 -22.76 -8.05 -30.87
C MET A 1 -21.35 -7.57 -30.58
N TYR A 2 -21.16 -6.49 -29.78
CA TYR A 2 -19.86 -6.00 -29.45
C TYR A 2 -19.28 -6.91 -28.37
N GLN A 3 -18.27 -7.72 -28.71
CA GLN A 3 -17.46 -8.40 -27.73
C GLN A 3 -16.55 -7.35 -27.08
N THR A 4 -16.86 -6.94 -25.85
CA THR A 4 -15.94 -6.20 -25.02
C THR A 4 -14.79 -7.13 -24.64
N THR A 5 -13.68 -7.06 -25.37
CA THR A 5 -12.44 -7.77 -25.03
C THR A 5 -11.98 -7.26 -23.68
N LYS A 6 -12.07 -8.11 -22.64
CA LYS A 6 -11.62 -7.77 -21.28
C LYS A 6 -10.13 -7.46 -21.33
N ILE A 7 -9.75 -6.26 -20.89
CA ILE A 7 -8.34 -5.85 -20.84
C ILE A 7 -7.60 -6.82 -19.91
N PRO A 8 -6.47 -7.43 -20.35
CA PRO A 8 -5.67 -8.29 -19.50
C PRO A 8 -5.22 -7.57 -18.21
N ARG A 9 -5.14 -8.30 -17.08
CA ARG A 9 -4.83 -7.71 -15.76
C ARG A 9 -3.52 -6.93 -15.75
N TYR A 10 -2.45 -7.47 -16.34
CA TYR A 10 -1.16 -6.76 -16.43
C TYR A 10 -1.31 -5.40 -17.13
N ARG A 11 -2.10 -5.34 -18.20
CA ARG A 11 -2.34 -4.11 -18.96
C ARG A 11 -3.14 -3.09 -18.15
N ALA A 12 -4.12 -3.56 -17.37
CA ALA A 12 -4.89 -2.69 -16.48
C ALA A 12 -4.01 -2.09 -15.37
N ILE A 13 -3.11 -2.89 -14.77
CA ILE A 13 -2.16 -2.44 -13.77
C ILE A 13 -1.16 -1.46 -14.39
N TRP A 14 -0.57 -1.78 -15.53
CA TRP A 14 0.34 -0.90 -16.25
C TRP A 14 -0.29 0.45 -16.58
N ASN A 15 -1.53 0.45 -17.08
CA ASN A 15 -2.29 1.68 -17.32
C ASN A 15 -2.46 2.48 -16.01
N SER A 16 -2.73 1.82 -14.87
CA SER A 16 -2.90 2.51 -13.59
C SER A 16 -1.63 3.20 -13.11
N ILE A 17 -0.46 2.60 -13.33
CA ILE A 17 0.85 3.22 -13.05
C ILE A 17 1.03 4.48 -13.89
N TRP A 18 0.73 4.40 -15.20
CA TRP A 18 0.85 5.53 -16.11
C TRP A 18 -0.16 6.64 -15.82
N MET A 19 -1.37 6.31 -15.36
CA MET A 19 -2.34 7.30 -14.89
C MET A 19 -1.83 8.06 -13.64
N LYS A 20 -1.12 7.39 -12.73
CA LYS A 20 -0.48 8.04 -11.58
C LYS A 20 0.66 8.97 -12.01
N LYS A 21 1.46 8.59 -13.01
CA LYS A 21 2.51 9.42 -13.58
C LYS A 21 1.96 10.68 -14.28
N ASN A 22 0.81 10.55 -14.96
CA ASN A 22 0.20 11.60 -15.76
C ASN A 22 -1.26 11.82 -15.33
N PRO A 23 -1.50 12.37 -14.12
CA PRO A 23 -2.86 12.55 -13.62
C PRO A 23 -3.62 13.59 -14.47
N VAL A 24 -4.74 13.16 -15.06
CA VAL A 24 -5.58 13.99 -15.94
C VAL A 24 -6.78 14.60 -15.20
N THR A 25 -6.92 14.32 -13.90
CA THR A 25 -8.12 14.66 -13.12
C THR A 25 -7.82 15.48 -11.88
N SER A 26 -8.88 15.92 -11.16
CA SER A 26 -8.84 16.68 -9.89
C SER A 26 -8.00 16.05 -8.75
N ASN A 27 -7.53 14.81 -8.91
CA ASN A 27 -6.64 14.13 -7.96
C ASN A 27 -5.14 14.29 -8.32
N ALA A 28 -4.79 15.25 -9.20
CA ALA A 28 -3.43 15.49 -9.65
C ALA A 28 -2.44 15.66 -8.49
N ASP A 29 -2.84 16.35 -7.41
CA ASP A 29 -1.99 16.58 -6.25
C ASP A 29 -1.61 15.29 -5.51
N THR A 30 -2.51 14.31 -5.44
CA THR A 30 -2.28 13.02 -4.77
C THR A 30 -1.29 12.14 -5.53
N PHE A 31 -1.25 12.25 -6.86
CA PHE A 31 -0.41 11.43 -7.74
C PHE A 31 0.79 12.19 -8.31
N HIS A 32 1.05 13.40 -7.81
CA HIS A 32 2.17 14.19 -8.30
C HIS A 32 3.52 13.55 -7.97
N GLY A 33 4.42 13.51 -8.96
CA GLY A 33 5.80 13.05 -8.80
C GLY A 33 6.02 11.53 -8.97
N PHE A 34 4.99 10.75 -9.33
CA PHE A 34 5.22 9.34 -9.68
C PHE A 34 6.05 9.21 -10.96
N THR A 35 6.99 8.28 -10.95
CA THR A 35 7.86 7.94 -12.07
C THR A 35 7.87 6.44 -12.33
N VAL A 36 8.28 6.04 -13.53
CA VAL A 36 8.34 4.66 -13.97
C VAL A 36 9.69 4.42 -14.61
N CYS A 37 10.35 3.30 -14.33
CA CYS A 37 11.63 2.93 -14.94
C CYS A 37 11.53 2.78 -16.45
N ASP A 38 12.67 2.82 -17.11
CA ASP A 38 12.73 2.79 -18.57
C ASP A 38 12.25 1.45 -19.15
N GLU A 39 12.50 0.34 -18.46
CA GLU A 39 12.08 -1.00 -18.86
C GLU A 39 10.56 -1.15 -18.92
N TRP A 40 9.82 -0.35 -18.14
CA TRP A 40 8.35 -0.39 -18.09
C TRP A 40 7.68 0.73 -18.88
N LYS A 41 8.43 1.47 -19.71
CA LYS A 41 7.84 2.45 -20.63
C LYS A 41 6.86 1.81 -21.60
N GLU A 42 7.17 0.58 -22.02
CA GLU A 42 6.29 -0.23 -22.84
C GLU A 42 5.63 -1.33 -22.00
N ALA A 43 4.39 -1.67 -22.36
CA ALA A 43 3.61 -2.66 -21.63
C ALA A 43 4.25 -4.06 -21.64
N ASP A 44 5.01 -4.39 -22.68
CA ASP A 44 5.67 -5.69 -22.82
C ASP A 44 6.84 -5.85 -21.84
N GLY A 45 7.59 -4.78 -21.55
CA GLY A 45 8.63 -4.78 -20.53
C GLY A 45 8.03 -5.00 -19.13
N PHE A 46 6.94 -4.32 -18.81
CA PHE A 46 6.20 -4.56 -17.58
C PHE A 46 5.64 -5.98 -17.52
N LYS A 47 5.11 -6.50 -18.64
CA LYS A 47 4.53 -7.84 -18.71
C LYS A 47 5.55 -8.93 -18.37
N ALA A 48 6.78 -8.82 -18.83
CA ALA A 48 7.83 -9.80 -18.53
C ALA A 48 8.09 -9.91 -17.02
N TRP A 49 8.16 -8.77 -16.32
CA TRP A 49 8.29 -8.74 -14.86
C TRP A 49 7.00 -9.23 -14.17
N TYR A 50 5.83 -8.81 -14.66
CA TYR A 50 4.53 -9.20 -14.13
C TYR A 50 4.34 -10.71 -14.13
N ASP A 51 4.67 -11.40 -15.22
CA ASP A 51 4.50 -12.85 -15.36
C ASP A 51 5.31 -13.64 -14.31
N LEU A 52 6.40 -13.07 -13.80
CA LEU A 52 7.25 -13.69 -12.78
C LEU A 52 6.84 -13.35 -11.34
N ASN A 53 6.17 -12.21 -11.13
CA ASN A 53 5.96 -11.64 -9.79
C ASN A 53 4.49 -11.52 -9.40
N ASN A 54 3.56 -11.68 -10.34
CA ASN A 54 2.14 -11.48 -10.08
C ASN A 54 1.59 -12.51 -9.11
N VAL A 55 0.78 -12.02 -8.17
CA VAL A 55 -0.08 -12.83 -7.29
C VAL A 55 -1.52 -12.37 -7.51
N ASP A 56 -2.42 -13.32 -7.70
CA ASP A 56 -3.84 -13.02 -7.90
C ASP A 56 -4.42 -12.31 -6.69
N ASP A 57 -5.31 -11.35 -6.93
CA ASP A 57 -5.97 -10.51 -5.93
C ASP A 57 -5.04 -9.59 -5.12
N TYR A 58 -3.73 -9.55 -5.42
CA TYR A 58 -2.80 -8.58 -4.82
C TYR A 58 -2.74 -7.29 -5.63
N GLU A 59 -2.46 -6.18 -4.97
CA GLU A 59 -2.20 -4.89 -5.62
C GLU A 59 -0.70 -4.59 -5.72
N LEU A 60 -0.33 -3.83 -6.75
CA LEU A 60 1.05 -3.38 -6.93
C LEU A 60 1.31 -2.13 -6.10
N ALA A 61 2.32 -2.20 -5.24
CA ALA A 61 2.83 -1.10 -4.43
C ALA A 61 4.31 -0.83 -4.77
N CYS A 62 4.76 0.41 -4.64
CA CYS A 62 6.17 0.78 -4.78
C CYS A 62 6.74 1.45 -3.51
N ASP A 63 5.93 1.57 -2.48
CA ASP A 63 6.17 2.32 -1.25
C ASP A 63 6.29 1.43 0.00
N ILE A 64 6.49 0.12 -0.20
CA ILE A 64 6.59 -0.84 0.92
C ILE A 64 7.88 -0.66 1.70
N TYR A 65 9.01 -0.43 1.03
CA TYR A 65 10.33 -0.25 1.64
C TYR A 65 10.62 1.19 2.04
N ASP A 66 10.01 2.13 1.34
CA ASP A 66 10.12 3.57 1.59
C ASP A 66 8.78 4.21 1.24
N LYS A 67 8.09 4.73 2.25
CA LYS A 67 6.76 5.36 2.11
C LYS A 67 6.74 6.58 1.19
N ASP A 68 7.88 7.22 1.03
CA ASP A 68 8.03 8.42 0.19
C ASP A 68 8.45 8.06 -1.24
N ASN A 69 8.72 6.76 -1.50
CA ASN A 69 9.05 6.31 -2.84
C ASN A 69 7.84 6.42 -3.77
N LYS A 70 8.06 7.08 -4.89
CA LYS A 70 7.09 7.27 -5.97
C LYS A 70 7.61 6.72 -7.31
N HIS A 71 8.62 5.87 -7.27
CA HIS A 71 9.23 5.27 -8.45
C HIS A 71 8.83 3.81 -8.59
N TYR A 72 8.19 3.45 -9.69
CA TYR A 72 7.87 2.08 -10.04
C TYR A 72 9.01 1.46 -10.87
N SER A 73 9.61 0.40 -10.36
CA SER A 73 10.66 -0.38 -11.02
C SER A 73 10.66 -1.81 -10.50
N PRO A 74 11.37 -2.76 -11.13
CA PRO A 74 11.54 -4.12 -10.61
C PRO A 74 12.09 -4.19 -9.19
N SER A 75 12.89 -3.21 -8.77
CA SER A 75 13.53 -3.18 -7.44
C SER A 75 12.66 -2.53 -6.35
N THR A 76 11.66 -1.74 -6.71
CA THR A 76 10.81 -1.02 -5.76
C THR A 76 9.40 -1.56 -5.70
N ALA A 77 8.95 -2.23 -6.76
CA ALA A 77 7.59 -2.69 -6.87
C ALA A 77 7.40 -4.09 -6.29
N LEU A 78 6.30 -4.27 -5.56
CA LEU A 78 5.93 -5.53 -4.93
C LEU A 78 4.43 -5.73 -5.01
N PHE A 79 3.99 -6.96 -5.29
CA PHE A 79 2.59 -7.35 -5.14
C PHE A 79 2.31 -7.67 -3.67
N VAL A 80 1.32 -6.98 -3.09
CA VAL A 80 0.93 -7.16 -1.69
C VAL A 80 -0.59 -7.30 -1.56
N PRO A 81 -1.08 -8.00 -0.52
CA PRO A 81 -2.49 -8.00 -0.19
C PRO A 81 -3.01 -6.57 -0.02
N PRO A 82 -4.18 -6.19 -0.58
CA PRO A 82 -4.72 -4.82 -0.45
C PRO A 82 -4.86 -4.35 1.01
N GLN A 83 -5.15 -5.28 1.93
CA GLN A 83 -5.26 -4.97 3.34
C GLN A 83 -3.91 -4.60 3.97
N LEU A 84 -2.80 -5.17 3.48
CA LEU A 84 -1.44 -4.81 3.93
C LEU A 84 -1.05 -3.43 3.40
N ALA A 85 -1.28 -3.15 2.13
CA ALA A 85 -1.06 -1.83 1.57
C ALA A 85 -1.87 -0.76 2.33
N ASN A 86 -3.13 -1.07 2.67
CA ASN A 86 -3.97 -0.18 3.48
C ASN A 86 -3.44 0.03 4.91
N LEU A 87 -2.76 -0.96 5.51
CA LEU A 87 -2.14 -0.82 6.83
C LEU A 87 -1.07 0.29 6.84
N LEU A 88 -0.35 0.46 5.73
CA LEU A 88 0.75 1.41 5.60
C LEU A 88 0.30 2.81 5.13
N ARG A 89 -0.93 2.95 4.63
CA ARG A 89 -1.47 4.22 4.10
C ARG A 89 -2.03 5.13 5.19
N THR A 90 -2.02 6.42 4.89
CA THR A 90 -2.78 7.44 5.64
C THR A 90 -4.18 7.64 5.07
N ARG A 91 -5.13 8.03 5.91
CA ARG A 91 -6.42 8.55 5.46
C ARG A 91 -6.32 10.05 5.12
N GLY A 92 -7.35 10.58 4.45
CA GLY A 92 -7.42 12.00 4.08
C GLY A 92 -7.29 12.99 5.24
N ALA A 93 -7.49 12.57 6.49
CA ALA A 93 -7.24 13.37 7.69
C ALA A 93 -5.77 13.33 8.17
N GLY A 94 -4.87 12.65 7.43
CA GLY A 94 -3.45 12.53 7.77
C GLY A 94 -3.11 11.41 8.76
N PHE A 95 -4.10 10.69 9.29
CA PHE A 95 -3.87 9.60 10.24
C PHE A 95 -3.78 8.22 9.57
N PRO A 96 -3.00 7.28 10.15
CA PRO A 96 -2.98 5.89 9.70
C PRO A 96 -4.37 5.25 9.76
N ILE A 97 -4.60 4.26 8.93
CA ILE A 97 -5.81 3.45 9.02
C ILE A 97 -5.83 2.71 10.37
N GLY A 98 -6.97 2.75 11.07
CA GLY A 98 -7.13 2.15 12.39
C GLY A 98 -6.75 3.07 13.56
N VAL A 99 -6.17 4.24 13.27
CA VAL A 99 -5.89 5.30 14.23
C VAL A 99 -6.84 6.47 14.01
N TRP A 100 -7.32 7.08 15.09
CA TRP A 100 -8.14 8.28 15.06
C TRP A 100 -7.85 9.16 16.28
N LYS A 101 -8.11 10.45 16.17
CA LYS A 101 -7.87 11.44 17.21
C LYS A 101 -9.19 11.91 17.80
N HIS A 102 -9.26 12.03 19.14
CA HIS A 102 -10.37 12.64 19.85
C HIS A 102 -9.82 13.52 20.98
N GLY A 103 -10.01 14.83 20.89
CA GLY A 103 -9.33 15.79 21.76
C GLY A 103 -7.82 15.73 21.54
N ASP A 104 -7.06 15.53 22.62
CA ASP A 104 -5.60 15.41 22.60
C ASP A 104 -5.12 13.95 22.49
N ASP A 105 -6.03 12.98 22.57
CA ASP A 105 -5.72 11.57 22.60
C ASP A 105 -5.83 10.91 21.22
N TYR A 106 -4.99 9.91 21.01
CA TYR A 106 -5.02 9.01 19.85
C TYR A 106 -5.49 7.63 20.27
N HIS A 107 -6.36 7.06 19.47
CA HIS A 107 -6.99 5.77 19.72
C HIS A 107 -6.67 4.82 18.58
N ALA A 108 -6.16 3.63 18.92
CA ALA A 108 -6.06 2.52 17.98
C ALA A 108 -7.22 1.55 18.22
N THR A 109 -8.00 1.30 17.18
CA THR A 109 -9.18 0.43 17.28
C THR A 109 -9.26 -0.50 16.08
N TYR A 110 -9.86 -1.68 16.28
CA TYR A 110 -10.21 -2.59 15.21
C TYR A 110 -11.69 -3.01 15.31
N TRP A 111 -12.21 -3.51 14.21
CA TRP A 111 -13.59 -3.97 14.14
C TRP A 111 -13.65 -5.49 14.14
N PHE A 112 -14.43 -6.06 15.08
CA PHE A 112 -14.77 -7.47 15.12
C PHE A 112 -16.18 -7.63 15.71
N GLY A 113 -17.21 -7.58 14.84
CA GLY A 113 -18.61 -7.49 15.26
C GLY A 113 -18.98 -6.16 15.92
N GLN A 114 -18.06 -5.60 16.69
CA GLN A 114 -18.13 -4.26 17.29
C GLN A 114 -16.74 -3.61 17.29
N ARG A 115 -16.67 -2.33 17.69
CA ARG A 115 -15.39 -1.63 17.84
C ARG A 115 -14.68 -2.07 19.11
N HIS A 116 -13.41 -2.46 18.99
CA HIS A 116 -12.53 -2.79 20.12
C HIS A 116 -11.38 -1.80 20.18
N SER A 117 -11.07 -1.26 21.40
CA SER A 117 -9.88 -0.46 21.61
C SER A 117 -8.67 -1.37 21.82
N LEU A 118 -7.54 -0.98 21.22
CA LEU A 118 -6.22 -1.59 21.44
C LEU A 118 -5.40 -0.75 22.42
N VAL A 119 -5.44 0.57 22.26
CA VAL A 119 -4.75 1.53 23.09
C VAL A 119 -5.39 2.91 22.95
N ASP A 120 -5.38 3.64 24.05
CA ASP A 120 -5.66 5.07 24.12
C ASP A 120 -4.38 5.75 24.64
N CYS A 121 -3.85 6.74 23.92
CA CYS A 121 -2.58 7.39 24.24
C CYS A 121 -2.50 8.78 23.61
N THR A 122 -1.55 9.59 24.07
CA THR A 122 -1.32 10.96 23.56
C THR A 122 -0.38 11.04 22.35
N ASP A 123 0.02 9.89 21.81
CA ASP A 123 1.09 9.75 20.81
C ASP A 123 0.58 8.91 19.61
N GLU A 124 0.52 9.53 18.42
CA GLU A 124 0.09 8.87 17.19
C GLU A 124 0.97 7.66 16.81
N PRO A 125 2.31 7.74 16.83
CA PRO A 125 3.18 6.61 16.54
C PRO A 125 2.90 5.39 17.44
N ARG A 126 2.60 5.61 18.72
CA ARG A 126 2.24 4.55 19.66
C ARG A 126 0.90 3.91 19.31
N ALA A 127 -0.10 4.71 18.94
CA ALA A 127 -1.39 4.21 18.50
C ALA A 127 -1.24 3.39 17.21
N TRP A 128 -0.48 3.88 16.23
CA TRP A 128 -0.21 3.17 14.99
C TRP A 128 0.57 1.87 15.22
N LYS A 129 1.59 1.89 16.08
CA LYS A 129 2.33 0.69 16.49
C LYS A 129 1.41 -0.38 17.05
N ALA A 130 0.51 -0.02 17.97
CA ALA A 130 -0.44 -0.97 18.57
C ALA A 130 -1.36 -1.58 17.49
N TYR A 131 -1.88 -0.76 16.58
CA TYR A 131 -2.71 -1.24 15.49
C TYR A 131 -1.92 -2.13 14.51
N GLY A 132 -0.72 -1.70 14.13
CA GLY A 132 0.14 -2.44 13.21
C GLY A 132 0.54 -3.81 13.74
N LEU A 133 0.99 -3.89 14.99
CA LEU A 133 1.34 -5.16 15.64
C LEU A 133 0.14 -6.10 15.80
N HIS A 134 -1.07 -5.56 15.96
CA HIS A 134 -2.29 -6.36 15.97
C HIS A 134 -2.65 -6.90 14.59
N LYS A 135 -2.41 -6.12 13.53
CA LYS A 135 -2.83 -6.46 12.16
C LYS A 135 -1.79 -7.24 11.36
N LEU A 136 -0.51 -6.94 11.54
CA LEU A 136 0.56 -7.51 10.72
C LEU A 136 0.63 -9.06 10.75
N PRO A 137 0.42 -9.74 11.88
CA PRO A 137 0.54 -11.21 11.93
C PRO A 137 -0.36 -11.97 10.94
N GLN A 138 -1.49 -11.39 10.53
CA GLN A 138 -2.40 -12.01 9.56
C GLN A 138 -1.80 -12.12 8.13
N PHE A 139 -0.69 -11.43 7.87
CA PHE A 139 0.00 -11.44 6.58
C PHE A 139 1.25 -12.32 6.56
N ARG A 140 1.61 -12.94 7.70
CA ARG A 140 2.73 -13.88 7.75
C ARG A 140 2.47 -15.04 6.79
N GLY A 141 3.45 -15.33 5.91
CA GLY A 141 3.33 -16.34 4.85
C GLY A 141 2.49 -15.93 3.63
N LYS A 142 1.90 -14.71 3.63
CA LYS A 142 1.20 -14.15 2.45
C LYS A 142 2.10 -13.27 1.60
N ILE A 143 3.21 -12.80 2.14
CA ILE A 143 4.29 -12.12 1.43
C ILE A 143 5.62 -12.78 1.82
N ALA A 144 6.67 -12.54 1.07
CA ALA A 144 8.00 -13.02 1.42
C ALA A 144 8.47 -12.50 2.78
N ASP A 145 9.37 -13.23 3.42
CA ASP A 145 9.84 -12.90 4.78
C ASP A 145 10.57 -11.56 4.82
N GLU A 146 11.30 -11.21 3.79
CA GLU A 146 12.08 -9.97 3.74
C GLU A 146 11.20 -8.72 3.82
N PRO A 147 10.19 -8.49 2.94
CA PRO A 147 9.28 -7.36 3.09
C PRO A 147 8.43 -7.44 4.37
N TYR A 148 8.07 -8.64 4.84
CA TYR A 148 7.36 -8.80 6.10
C TYR A 148 8.18 -8.26 7.28
N ASN A 149 9.45 -8.68 7.40
CA ASN A 149 10.36 -8.27 8.46
C ASN A 149 10.66 -6.77 8.40
N HIS A 150 10.77 -6.21 7.19
CA HIS A 150 10.94 -4.78 6.99
C HIS A 150 9.76 -3.99 7.57
N ILE A 151 8.52 -4.38 7.24
CA ILE A 151 7.30 -3.75 7.75
C ILE A 151 7.19 -3.93 9.28
N GLU A 152 7.51 -5.12 9.81
CA GLU A 152 7.50 -5.39 11.25
C GLU A 152 8.46 -4.46 12.01
N ASN A 153 9.65 -4.22 11.46
CA ASN A 153 10.62 -3.29 12.02
C ASN A 153 10.11 -1.84 11.99
N GLN A 154 9.55 -1.38 10.87
CA GLN A 154 8.96 -0.04 10.78
C GLN A 154 7.87 0.16 11.84
N ILE A 155 6.93 -0.79 11.96
CA ILE A 155 5.85 -0.73 12.96
C ILE A 155 6.42 -0.75 14.39
N THR A 156 7.40 -1.60 14.66
CA THR A 156 8.02 -1.73 15.99
C THR A 156 8.73 -0.46 16.43
N LEU A 157 9.38 0.22 15.49
CA LEU A 157 10.04 1.50 15.73
C LEU A 157 9.07 2.69 15.74
N GLY A 158 7.81 2.49 15.35
CA GLY A 158 6.84 3.58 15.18
C GLY A 158 7.18 4.51 14.02
N ILE A 159 7.99 4.03 13.07
CA ILE A 159 8.40 4.76 11.85
C ILE A 159 7.40 4.43 10.75
N ARG A 160 6.93 5.48 10.11
CA ARG A 160 5.95 5.37 9.04
C ARG A 160 6.40 6.18 7.84
#